data_cf9adba9e7a3cbb031202b0a4160446a
#
_entry.id   cf9adba9e7a3cbb031202b0a4160446a
#
_cell.length_a   1.000
_cell.length_b   1.000
_cell.length_c   1.000
_cell.angle_alpha   90.00
_cell.angle_beta   90.00
_cell.angle_gamma   90.00
#
_symmetry.space_group_name_H-M   'P 1'
#
loop_
_entity.id
_entity.type
_entity.pdbx_description
1 polymer ?
#
loop_
_entity_poly.entity_id
_entity_poly.type
_entity_poly.pdbx_seq_one_letter_code
_entity_poly.pdbx_strand_id
1 'polypeptide(L)'
;MGKIALYWNTIKYMKPSQIYYRMAKKIGLRCTIGCIPDTNYGDVALIKTPVDFDKDPVFLERFDADELLNNKVTFLHSSKEFLWNEKWAFEDQSALWNFNLHYFEYLFSMLSAYEKTGNRDYFDKTIFCIESWIKENPEGEGVGWSPYTIDLRLTNWISYYCMTEKELPTEFKVKLIESIHRQFVYLSNHIEKDILGNHYFEDLKTLVLCSLFFQDSTMLQASLKAFKAECKEEILSDGMHFELSPMYHKIIFEGLLRVIVALRGNGIKETELENLIQPMLDVAWSFEEGLERIPLFNDCGNNIAKSIASFVKICKKEFEITPHFKSNLEDSGFYIYKWDNWKMIVDAGQVGPSYIPGHAHCDAMSFELFKDGKPVITNCGTYGYQCEERQFFRSTMSHNTVMVDGVEQSQCWGAFRVAKRCSVRVLSRNENAILMELIDQKKNILNREIKIEPSKIIITDTCKNKVLKTSLHIVSNEVNINSAMKPVIEVQQYAPEYGIISNITVYYWLQKNKIETTVYLGE
;
A
#
# COMPACT_ATOMS: atom_id res chain seq x y z
N MET A 1 10.67 27.49 11.66
CA MET A 1 11.98 26.88 11.26
C MET A 1 12.23 27.24 9.81
N GLY A 2 13.45 27.73 9.43
CA GLY A 2 13.71 28.13 8.04
C GLY A 2 13.64 26.93 7.09
N LYS A 3 13.27 27.17 5.83
CA LYS A 3 13.20 26.14 4.77
C LYS A 3 14.49 25.30 4.67
N ILE A 4 15.65 25.90 4.91
CA ILE A 4 16.96 25.21 4.90
C ILE A 4 17.02 24.09 5.94
N ALA A 5 16.59 24.37 7.19
CA ALA A 5 16.60 23.37 8.25
C ALA A 5 15.61 22.22 7.99
N LEU A 6 14.47 22.50 7.32
CA LEU A 6 13.51 21.49 6.90
C LEU A 6 14.13 20.54 5.85
N TYR A 7 14.73 21.10 4.81
CA TYR A 7 15.40 20.32 3.76
C TYR A 7 16.57 19.51 4.33
N TRP A 8 17.42 20.11 5.18
CA TRP A 8 18.53 19.40 5.81
C TRP A 8 18.05 18.18 6.63
N ASN A 9 17.02 18.39 7.47
CA ASN A 9 16.44 17.30 8.28
C ASN A 9 15.75 16.21 7.45
N THR A 10 15.48 16.44 6.18
CA THR A 10 14.97 15.44 5.23
C THR A 10 16.13 14.73 4.53
N ILE A 11 17.04 15.48 3.93
CA ILE A 11 18.11 14.95 3.06
C ILE A 11 19.12 14.10 3.85
N LYS A 12 19.39 14.43 5.10
CA LYS A 12 20.37 13.69 5.95
C LYS A 12 20.05 12.19 6.14
N TYR A 13 18.82 11.78 5.88
CA TYR A 13 18.39 10.39 5.97
C TYR A 13 18.43 9.65 4.63
N MET A 14 18.57 10.37 3.52
CA MET A 14 18.58 9.74 2.20
C MET A 14 19.86 8.93 1.99
N LYS A 15 19.75 7.81 1.28
CA LYS A 15 20.91 7.06 0.82
C LYS A 15 21.70 7.91 -0.20
N PRO A 16 23.03 7.88 -0.19
CA PRO A 16 23.84 8.59 -1.21
C PRO A 16 23.47 8.19 -2.64
N SER A 17 23.07 6.94 -2.86
CA SER A 17 22.58 6.45 -4.15
C SER A 17 21.32 7.20 -4.63
N GLN A 18 20.37 7.50 -3.76
CA GLN A 18 19.17 8.26 -4.14
C GLN A 18 19.54 9.67 -4.63
N ILE A 19 20.49 10.32 -3.97
CA ILE A 19 20.97 11.65 -4.37
C ILE A 19 21.65 11.57 -5.74
N TYR A 20 22.54 10.57 -5.91
CA TYR A 20 23.24 10.33 -7.18
C TYR A 20 22.24 10.11 -8.33
N TYR A 21 21.28 9.18 -8.19
CA TYR A 21 20.33 8.88 -9.25
C TYR A 21 19.35 10.02 -9.52
N ARG A 22 18.98 10.83 -8.53
CA ARG A 22 18.20 12.07 -8.75
C ARG A 22 18.96 13.08 -9.59
N MET A 23 20.27 13.23 -9.36
CA MET A 23 21.10 14.10 -10.18
C MET A 23 21.29 13.54 -11.59
N ALA A 24 21.56 12.24 -11.70
CA ALA A 24 21.71 11.53 -12.97
C ALA A 24 20.44 11.68 -13.85
N LYS A 25 19.25 11.46 -13.28
CA LYS A 25 17.96 11.64 -13.96
C LYS A 25 17.75 13.08 -14.47
N LYS A 26 18.16 14.10 -13.69
CA LYS A 26 18.04 15.51 -14.09
C LYS A 26 18.91 15.88 -15.31
N ILE A 27 20.01 15.19 -15.53
CA ILE A 27 20.89 15.40 -16.69
C ILE A 27 20.68 14.36 -17.80
N GLY A 28 19.55 13.63 -17.75
CA GLY A 28 19.14 12.68 -18.78
C GLY A 28 19.95 11.38 -18.83
N LEU A 29 20.64 11.01 -17.75
CA LEU A 29 21.34 9.72 -17.69
C LEU A 29 20.34 8.60 -17.40
N ARG A 30 20.55 7.47 -18.07
CA ARG A 30 19.77 6.25 -17.88
C ARG A 30 19.98 5.66 -16.48
N CYS A 31 18.91 5.16 -15.89
CA CYS A 31 18.96 4.45 -14.63
C CYS A 31 18.62 2.97 -14.87
N THR A 32 19.63 2.09 -14.80
CA THR A 32 19.52 0.68 -15.17
C THR A 32 20.00 -0.23 -14.02
N ILE A 33 19.69 -1.53 -14.10
CA ILE A 33 20.32 -2.56 -13.24
C ILE A 33 21.69 -3.05 -13.77
N GLY A 34 22.24 -2.39 -14.79
CA GLY A 34 23.49 -2.80 -15.45
C GLY A 34 23.29 -3.76 -16.62
N CYS A 35 22.05 -4.02 -17.00
CA CYS A 35 21.65 -4.83 -18.13
C CYS A 35 20.50 -4.15 -18.87
N ILE A 36 20.38 -4.37 -20.17
CA ILE A 36 19.30 -3.90 -21.03
C ILE A 36 18.77 -5.10 -21.80
N PRO A 37 17.44 -5.24 -21.99
CA PRO A 37 16.85 -6.32 -22.74
C PRO A 37 17.38 -6.41 -24.18
N ASP A 38 17.39 -7.61 -24.76
CA ASP A 38 17.69 -7.80 -26.18
C ASP A 38 16.68 -7.01 -27.01
N THR A 39 17.16 -6.35 -28.06
CA THR A 39 16.32 -5.62 -29.02
C THR A 39 15.56 -6.56 -29.96
N ASN A 40 16.06 -7.77 -30.14
CA ASN A 40 15.44 -8.81 -30.95
C ASN A 40 14.94 -9.92 -30.02
N TYR A 41 13.64 -9.99 -29.81
CA TYR A 41 13.02 -11.11 -29.11
C TYR A 41 12.51 -12.17 -30.10
N GLY A 42 12.58 -13.44 -29.67
CA GLY A 42 11.98 -14.57 -30.41
C GLY A 42 10.50 -14.76 -30.04
N ASP A 43 10.07 -16.01 -30.00
CA ASP A 43 8.73 -16.36 -29.51
C ASP A 43 8.61 -16.05 -28.01
N VAL A 44 7.44 -15.54 -27.59
CA VAL A 44 7.16 -15.29 -26.18
C VAL A 44 6.68 -16.55 -25.47
N ALA A 45 7.01 -16.66 -24.18
CA ALA A 45 6.56 -17.76 -23.34
C ALA A 45 5.23 -17.41 -22.63
N LEU A 46 4.32 -18.39 -22.53
CA LEU A 46 3.19 -18.27 -21.62
C LEU A 46 3.67 -18.54 -20.20
N ILE A 47 3.87 -17.49 -19.42
CA ILE A 47 4.26 -17.63 -18.02
C ILE A 47 3.06 -17.93 -17.13
N LYS A 48 3.26 -18.69 -16.07
CA LYS A 48 2.23 -18.93 -15.08
C LYS A 48 1.97 -17.66 -14.27
N THR A 49 0.71 -17.24 -14.20
CA THR A 49 0.27 -16.08 -13.39
C THR A 49 -0.68 -16.51 -12.28
N PRO A 50 -0.70 -15.84 -11.14
CA PRO A 50 -1.66 -16.13 -10.05
C PRO A 50 -3.03 -15.53 -10.37
N VAL A 51 -3.77 -16.17 -11.29
CA VAL A 51 -5.08 -15.74 -11.82
C VAL A 51 -6.10 -15.41 -10.70
N ASP A 52 -5.95 -16.02 -9.52
CA ASP A 52 -6.83 -15.74 -8.39
C ASP A 52 -6.69 -14.29 -7.87
N PHE A 53 -5.58 -13.59 -8.14
CA PHE A 53 -5.47 -12.14 -7.92
C PHE A 53 -6.21 -11.36 -9.00
N ASP A 54 -6.05 -11.73 -10.25
CA ASP A 54 -6.65 -11.02 -11.39
C ASP A 54 -8.18 -11.15 -11.38
N LYS A 55 -8.70 -12.26 -10.83
CA LYS A 55 -10.12 -12.55 -10.67
C LYS A 55 -10.62 -12.38 -9.23
N ASP A 56 -9.93 -11.63 -8.38
CA ASP A 56 -10.38 -11.34 -7.02
C ASP A 56 -11.71 -10.56 -7.05
N PRO A 57 -12.83 -11.17 -6.63
CA PRO A 57 -14.14 -10.56 -6.79
C PRO A 57 -14.29 -9.26 -5.98
N VAL A 58 -13.69 -9.20 -4.78
CA VAL A 58 -13.74 -8.00 -3.92
C VAL A 58 -12.97 -6.85 -4.56
N PHE A 59 -11.81 -7.14 -5.12
CA PHE A 59 -11.01 -6.13 -5.81
C PHE A 59 -11.67 -5.64 -7.10
N LEU A 60 -12.32 -6.54 -7.85
CA LEU A 60 -12.98 -6.21 -9.12
C LEU A 60 -14.28 -5.39 -8.96
N GLU A 61 -14.88 -5.36 -7.76
CA GLU A 61 -16.04 -4.48 -7.48
C GLU A 61 -15.73 -2.99 -7.70
N ARG A 62 -14.44 -2.61 -7.72
CA ARG A 62 -13.98 -1.25 -8.06
C ARG A 62 -14.27 -0.85 -9.50
N PHE A 63 -14.49 -1.79 -10.39
CA PHE A 63 -14.58 -1.58 -11.84
C PHE A 63 -15.88 -2.16 -12.37
N ASP A 64 -16.83 -1.29 -12.69
CA ASP A 64 -18.09 -1.69 -13.32
C ASP A 64 -17.86 -2.01 -14.81
N ALA A 65 -18.05 -3.27 -15.19
CA ALA A 65 -17.82 -3.72 -16.57
C ALA A 65 -18.82 -3.10 -17.55
N ASP A 66 -20.06 -2.85 -17.13
CA ASP A 66 -21.10 -2.23 -17.96
C ASP A 66 -20.80 -0.74 -18.20
N GLU A 67 -20.32 -0.03 -17.17
CA GLU A 67 -19.84 1.35 -17.34
C GLU A 67 -18.67 1.41 -18.32
N LEU A 68 -17.67 0.53 -18.17
CA LEU A 68 -16.50 0.45 -19.06
C LEU A 68 -16.90 0.13 -20.50
N LEU A 69 -17.84 -0.81 -20.72
CA LEU A 69 -18.39 -1.12 -22.03
C LEU A 69 -19.01 0.12 -22.67
N ASN A 70 -19.71 0.92 -21.88
CA ASN A 70 -20.39 2.15 -22.30
C ASN A 70 -19.50 3.40 -22.25
N ASN A 71 -18.18 3.25 -22.27
CA ASN A 71 -17.20 4.35 -22.28
C ASN A 71 -17.23 5.26 -21.02
N LYS A 72 -17.68 4.75 -19.89
CA LYS A 72 -17.60 5.43 -18.60
C LYS A 72 -16.58 4.73 -17.73
N VAL A 73 -15.66 5.50 -17.17
CA VAL A 73 -14.55 5.01 -16.33
C VAL A 73 -14.69 5.61 -14.95
N THR A 74 -14.68 4.75 -13.92
CA THR A 74 -14.80 5.17 -12.52
C THR A 74 -13.58 4.66 -11.73
N PHE A 75 -12.78 5.59 -11.17
CA PHE A 75 -11.70 5.29 -10.25
C PHE A 75 -11.80 6.20 -9.04
N LEU A 76 -11.48 5.69 -7.86
CA LEU A 76 -11.46 6.47 -6.62
C LEU A 76 -12.76 7.26 -6.41
N HIS A 77 -13.89 6.63 -6.72
CA HIS A 77 -15.24 7.20 -6.64
C HIS A 77 -15.49 8.43 -7.53
N SER A 78 -14.62 8.71 -8.49
CA SER A 78 -14.80 9.74 -9.51
C SER A 78 -14.97 9.11 -10.88
N SER A 79 -16.02 9.53 -11.61
CA SER A 79 -16.36 8.99 -12.92
C SER A 79 -16.03 9.95 -14.03
N LYS A 80 -15.66 9.41 -15.20
CA LYS A 80 -15.41 10.17 -16.43
C LYS A 80 -15.96 9.41 -17.63
N GLU A 81 -16.66 10.10 -18.54
CA GLU A 81 -16.90 9.60 -19.89
C GLU A 81 -15.61 9.73 -20.69
N PHE A 82 -15.21 8.65 -21.37
CA PHE A 82 -13.95 8.58 -22.07
C PHE A 82 -14.07 7.80 -23.38
N LEU A 83 -13.98 8.48 -24.51
CA LEU A 83 -14.17 7.88 -25.83
C LEU A 83 -12.99 7.04 -26.34
N TRP A 84 -11.88 6.97 -25.58
CA TRP A 84 -10.69 6.17 -25.84
C TRP A 84 -9.86 6.55 -27.09
N ASN A 85 -10.30 7.51 -27.88
CA ASN A 85 -9.60 8.02 -29.07
C ASN A 85 -9.06 9.44 -28.86
N GLU A 86 -8.84 9.81 -27.63
CA GLU A 86 -8.36 11.11 -27.19
C GLU A 86 -7.18 10.94 -26.22
N LYS A 87 -6.61 12.04 -25.77
CA LYS A 87 -5.48 12.01 -24.82
C LYS A 87 -5.88 11.32 -23.52
N TRP A 88 -5.08 10.38 -23.08
CA TRP A 88 -5.25 9.62 -21.84
C TRP A 88 -4.78 10.42 -20.60
N ALA A 89 -5.23 11.65 -20.43
CA ALA A 89 -4.90 12.50 -19.29
C ALA A 89 -5.98 13.56 -19.09
N PHE A 90 -6.54 13.63 -17.91
CA PHE A 90 -7.66 14.52 -17.57
C PHE A 90 -7.26 15.47 -16.46
N GLU A 91 -7.26 16.80 -16.76
CA GLU A 91 -6.89 17.85 -15.80
C GLU A 91 -7.94 18.04 -14.70
N ASP A 92 -9.20 17.65 -14.97
CA ASP A 92 -10.31 17.67 -14.02
C ASP A 92 -10.34 16.46 -13.07
N GLN A 93 -9.39 15.54 -13.21
CA GLN A 93 -9.25 14.36 -12.36
C GLN A 93 -7.96 14.42 -11.52
N SER A 94 -7.96 13.74 -10.37
CA SER A 94 -6.77 13.68 -9.52
C SER A 94 -5.59 12.99 -10.23
N ALA A 95 -4.36 13.28 -9.81
CA ALA A 95 -3.18 12.61 -10.35
C ALA A 95 -3.29 11.08 -10.18
N LEU A 96 -3.76 10.59 -9.02
CA LEU A 96 -3.92 9.17 -8.76
C LEU A 96 -5.01 8.54 -9.65
N TRP A 97 -6.08 9.25 -9.97
CA TRP A 97 -7.10 8.81 -10.92
C TRP A 97 -6.48 8.58 -12.31
N ASN A 98 -5.69 9.55 -12.79
CA ASN A 98 -4.99 9.45 -14.07
C ASN A 98 -3.99 8.27 -14.07
N PHE A 99 -3.30 8.00 -12.97
CA PHE A 99 -2.44 6.82 -12.86
C PHE A 99 -3.26 5.52 -12.99
N ASN A 100 -4.39 5.39 -12.28
CA ASN A 100 -5.25 4.20 -12.33
C ASN A 100 -5.75 3.91 -13.76
N LEU A 101 -6.03 4.93 -14.56
CA LEU A 101 -6.44 4.77 -15.95
C LEU A 101 -5.41 3.98 -16.78
N HIS A 102 -4.13 4.14 -16.49
CA HIS A 102 -3.04 3.50 -17.19
C HIS A 102 -2.59 2.15 -16.59
N TYR A 103 -3.13 1.70 -15.46
CA TYR A 103 -2.79 0.42 -14.83
C TYR A 103 -3.41 -0.78 -15.55
N PHE A 104 -4.56 -0.61 -16.17
CA PHE A 104 -5.31 -1.65 -16.85
C PHE A 104 -5.83 -2.79 -15.97
N GLU A 105 -5.99 -2.57 -14.67
CA GLU A 105 -6.60 -3.54 -13.75
C GLU A 105 -8.07 -3.85 -14.10
N TYR A 106 -8.76 -2.87 -14.66
CA TYR A 106 -10.16 -2.96 -15.09
C TYR A 106 -10.41 -3.94 -16.24
N LEU A 107 -9.37 -4.38 -16.97
CA LEU A 107 -9.53 -5.42 -18.00
C LEU A 107 -10.14 -6.70 -17.43
N PHE A 108 -9.75 -7.07 -16.22
CA PHE A 108 -10.19 -8.30 -15.60
C PHE A 108 -11.65 -8.28 -15.17
N SER A 109 -12.23 -7.11 -14.88
CA SER A 109 -13.68 -6.95 -14.67
C SER A 109 -14.45 -7.27 -15.94
N MET A 110 -14.00 -6.74 -17.11
CA MET A 110 -14.61 -7.04 -18.40
C MET A 110 -14.44 -8.51 -18.79
N LEU A 111 -13.25 -9.13 -18.55
CA LEU A 111 -13.07 -10.57 -18.77
C LEU A 111 -13.99 -11.41 -17.88
N SER A 112 -14.16 -11.02 -16.63
CA SER A 112 -15.09 -11.68 -15.70
C SER A 112 -16.55 -11.57 -16.18
N ALA A 113 -16.95 -10.42 -16.72
CA ALA A 113 -18.28 -10.22 -17.31
C ALA A 113 -18.47 -11.08 -18.58
N TYR A 114 -17.46 -11.14 -19.45
CA TYR A 114 -17.46 -12.03 -20.61
C TYR A 114 -17.62 -13.51 -20.20
N GLU A 115 -16.83 -13.99 -19.26
CA GLU A 115 -16.91 -15.37 -18.76
C GLU A 115 -18.28 -15.72 -18.17
N LYS A 116 -18.92 -14.77 -17.47
CA LYS A 116 -20.24 -14.97 -16.83
C LYS A 116 -21.40 -14.93 -17.82
N THR A 117 -21.33 -14.04 -18.82
CA THR A 117 -22.48 -13.75 -19.71
C THR A 117 -22.36 -14.39 -21.10
N GLY A 118 -21.14 -14.71 -21.54
CA GLY A 118 -20.84 -15.07 -22.92
C GLY A 118 -20.92 -13.92 -23.92
N ASN A 119 -21.18 -12.66 -23.45
CA ASN A 119 -21.26 -11.50 -24.34
C ASN A 119 -19.85 -11.08 -24.78
N ARG A 120 -19.57 -11.26 -26.08
CA ARG A 120 -18.28 -10.98 -26.72
C ARG A 120 -17.89 -9.50 -26.67
N ASP A 121 -18.84 -8.58 -26.56
CA ASP A 121 -18.58 -7.13 -26.54
C ASP A 121 -17.63 -6.75 -25.40
N TYR A 122 -17.72 -7.40 -24.23
CA TYR A 122 -16.78 -7.16 -23.13
C TYR A 122 -15.34 -7.56 -23.50
N PHE A 123 -15.17 -8.70 -24.16
CA PHE A 123 -13.84 -9.16 -24.60
C PHE A 123 -13.28 -8.24 -25.68
N ASP A 124 -14.07 -7.90 -26.69
CA ASP A 124 -13.65 -7.01 -27.77
C ASP A 124 -13.33 -5.60 -27.26
N LYS A 125 -14.03 -5.15 -26.21
CA LYS A 125 -13.71 -3.90 -25.52
C LYS A 125 -12.33 -3.91 -24.88
N THR A 126 -11.87 -5.04 -24.31
CA THR A 126 -10.51 -5.12 -23.75
C THR A 126 -9.45 -4.92 -24.83
N ILE A 127 -9.62 -5.53 -26.00
CA ILE A 127 -8.75 -5.35 -27.16
C ILE A 127 -8.73 -3.89 -27.58
N PHE A 128 -9.91 -3.28 -27.74
CA PHE A 128 -10.06 -1.89 -28.14
C PHE A 128 -9.35 -0.92 -27.17
N CYS A 129 -9.48 -1.12 -25.86
CA CYS A 129 -8.81 -0.28 -24.86
C CYS A 129 -7.28 -0.36 -24.98
N ILE A 130 -6.73 -1.55 -25.19
CA ILE A 130 -5.29 -1.75 -25.35
C ILE A 130 -4.79 -1.12 -26.65
N GLU A 131 -5.48 -1.36 -27.79
CA GLU A 131 -5.10 -0.75 -29.08
C GLU A 131 -5.18 0.78 -29.04
N SER A 132 -6.21 1.33 -28.37
CA SER A 132 -6.33 2.77 -28.16
C SER A 132 -5.14 3.31 -27.37
N TRP A 133 -4.76 2.63 -26.28
CA TRP A 133 -3.62 3.08 -25.48
C TRP A 133 -2.31 3.08 -26.30
N ILE A 134 -2.06 2.01 -27.05
CA ILE A 134 -0.87 1.87 -27.91
C ILE A 134 -0.78 3.01 -28.92
N LYS A 135 -1.92 3.42 -29.47
CA LYS A 135 -2.02 4.46 -30.49
C LYS A 135 -1.88 5.88 -29.91
N GLU A 136 -2.56 6.15 -28.80
CA GLU A 136 -2.73 7.52 -28.29
C GLU A 136 -1.67 7.95 -27.24
N ASN A 137 -0.76 7.04 -26.84
CA ASN A 137 0.27 7.31 -25.83
C ASN A 137 1.69 7.15 -26.41
N PRO A 138 2.25 8.20 -27.02
CA PRO A 138 3.62 8.17 -27.54
C PRO A 138 4.65 7.84 -26.47
N GLU A 139 5.73 7.17 -26.86
CA GLU A 139 6.77 6.72 -25.95
C GLU A 139 7.40 7.88 -25.16
N GLY A 140 7.47 7.71 -23.85
CA GLY A 140 8.10 8.67 -22.93
C GLY A 140 7.25 9.89 -22.60
N GLU A 141 6.00 9.97 -23.09
CA GLU A 141 5.12 11.10 -22.85
C GLU A 141 4.04 10.80 -21.79
N GLY A 142 3.80 11.77 -20.91
CA GLY A 142 2.73 11.74 -19.93
C GLY A 142 2.88 10.71 -18.81
N VAL A 143 1.85 10.62 -17.96
CA VAL A 143 1.84 9.73 -16.79
C VAL A 143 1.81 8.24 -17.17
N GLY A 144 1.33 7.90 -18.36
CA GLY A 144 1.32 6.54 -18.88
C GLY A 144 2.70 5.93 -19.09
N TRP A 145 3.74 6.77 -19.20
CA TRP A 145 5.14 6.35 -19.35
C TRP A 145 5.96 6.55 -18.06
N SER A 146 5.33 6.88 -16.93
CA SER A 146 5.98 6.80 -15.62
C SER A 146 6.31 5.34 -15.29
N PRO A 147 7.50 5.04 -14.72
CA PRO A 147 7.92 3.65 -14.46
C PRO A 147 6.88 2.86 -13.69
N TYR A 148 6.43 3.35 -12.53
CA TYR A 148 5.39 2.68 -11.73
C TYR A 148 4.11 2.37 -12.52
N THR A 149 3.71 3.24 -13.45
CA THR A 149 2.56 3.01 -14.32
C THR A 149 2.82 1.89 -15.33
N ILE A 150 4.02 1.86 -15.89
CA ILE A 150 4.48 0.81 -16.79
C ILE A 150 4.48 -0.54 -16.05
N ASP A 151 4.96 -0.57 -14.81
CA ASP A 151 5.06 -1.78 -14.00
C ASP A 151 3.70 -2.47 -13.81
N LEU A 152 2.71 -1.73 -13.38
CA LEU A 152 1.37 -2.28 -13.18
C LEU A 152 0.74 -2.69 -14.52
N ARG A 153 0.88 -1.85 -15.55
CA ARG A 153 0.34 -2.16 -16.88
C ARG A 153 0.98 -3.40 -17.49
N LEU A 154 2.31 -3.53 -17.46
CA LEU A 154 2.99 -4.70 -18.02
C LEU A 154 2.63 -5.98 -17.26
N THR A 155 2.56 -5.91 -15.93
CA THR A 155 2.08 -7.02 -15.11
C THR A 155 0.68 -7.46 -15.54
N ASN A 156 -0.23 -6.52 -15.73
CA ASN A 156 -1.62 -6.80 -16.13
C ASN A 156 -1.72 -7.25 -17.59
N TRP A 157 -0.97 -6.65 -18.52
CA TRP A 157 -1.01 -7.04 -19.93
C TRP A 157 -0.40 -8.43 -20.17
N ILE A 158 0.67 -8.80 -19.46
CA ILE A 158 1.24 -10.15 -19.52
C ILE A 158 0.24 -11.16 -18.95
N SER A 159 -0.38 -10.87 -17.79
CA SER A 159 -1.44 -11.73 -17.24
C SER A 159 -2.61 -11.88 -18.20
N TYR A 160 -3.10 -10.77 -18.76
CA TYR A 160 -4.16 -10.76 -19.76
C TYR A 160 -3.81 -11.61 -20.97
N TYR A 161 -2.60 -11.44 -21.55
CA TYR A 161 -2.13 -12.22 -22.67
C TYR A 161 -2.09 -13.72 -22.34
N CYS A 162 -1.51 -14.10 -21.21
CA CYS A 162 -1.43 -15.50 -20.79
C CYS A 162 -2.79 -16.16 -20.57
N MET A 163 -3.79 -15.39 -20.13
CA MET A 163 -5.16 -15.88 -19.91
C MET A 163 -5.96 -16.02 -21.20
N THR A 164 -5.72 -15.15 -22.18
CA THR A 164 -6.60 -14.98 -23.36
C THR A 164 -5.93 -15.34 -24.70
N GLU A 165 -4.68 -15.76 -24.68
CA GLU A 165 -3.83 -15.98 -25.87
C GLU A 165 -4.56 -16.73 -27.00
N LYS A 166 -5.31 -17.79 -26.67
CA LYS A 166 -6.01 -18.63 -27.66
C LYS A 166 -7.17 -17.93 -28.37
N GLU A 167 -7.75 -16.91 -27.74
CA GLU A 167 -8.92 -16.18 -28.25
C GLU A 167 -8.54 -14.88 -28.97
N LEU A 168 -7.30 -14.39 -28.77
CA LEU A 168 -6.83 -13.14 -29.35
C LEU A 168 -6.58 -13.25 -30.86
N PRO A 169 -6.99 -12.25 -31.66
CA PRO A 169 -6.62 -12.16 -33.07
C PRO A 169 -5.10 -12.08 -33.27
N THR A 170 -4.57 -12.76 -34.28
CA THR A 170 -3.11 -12.81 -34.55
C THR A 170 -2.50 -11.42 -34.71
N GLU A 171 -3.16 -10.53 -35.45
CA GLU A 171 -2.68 -9.14 -35.63
C GLU A 171 -2.58 -8.37 -34.33
N PHE A 172 -3.57 -8.53 -33.45
CA PHE A 172 -3.57 -7.90 -32.14
C PHE A 172 -2.46 -8.47 -31.23
N LYS A 173 -2.23 -9.79 -31.25
CA LYS A 173 -1.11 -10.41 -30.50
C LYS A 173 0.22 -9.76 -30.85
N VAL A 174 0.50 -9.57 -32.14
CA VAL A 174 1.74 -8.93 -32.59
C VAL A 174 1.87 -7.52 -32.03
N LYS A 175 0.84 -6.68 -32.17
CA LYS A 175 0.84 -5.31 -31.66
C LYS A 175 1.04 -5.26 -30.14
N LEU A 176 0.36 -6.14 -29.41
CA LEU A 176 0.45 -6.21 -27.95
C LEU A 176 1.86 -6.60 -27.50
N ILE A 177 2.43 -7.65 -28.07
CA ILE A 177 3.77 -8.13 -27.75
C ILE A 177 4.84 -7.07 -28.08
N GLU A 178 4.76 -6.42 -29.23
CA GLU A 178 5.66 -5.32 -29.62
C GLU A 178 5.57 -4.16 -28.61
N SER A 179 4.36 -3.81 -28.17
CA SER A 179 4.17 -2.74 -27.18
C SER A 179 4.70 -3.15 -25.81
N ILE A 180 4.48 -4.38 -25.36
CA ILE A 180 5.05 -4.90 -24.10
C ILE A 180 6.59 -4.84 -24.16
N HIS A 181 7.19 -5.29 -25.26
CA HIS A 181 8.64 -5.27 -25.42
C HIS A 181 9.21 -3.84 -25.39
N ARG A 182 8.61 -2.92 -26.14
CA ARG A 182 9.02 -1.50 -26.14
C ARG A 182 8.98 -0.89 -24.75
N GLN A 183 7.91 -1.15 -23.97
CA GLN A 183 7.78 -0.68 -22.59
C GLN A 183 8.80 -1.34 -21.66
N PHE A 184 9.09 -2.64 -21.86
CA PHE A 184 10.12 -3.35 -21.09
C PHE A 184 11.52 -2.73 -21.31
N VAL A 185 11.89 -2.43 -22.58
CA VAL A 185 13.14 -1.73 -22.91
C VAL A 185 13.16 -0.32 -22.30
N TYR A 186 12.05 0.41 -22.36
CA TYR A 186 11.95 1.74 -21.76
C TYR A 186 12.15 1.67 -20.24
N LEU A 187 11.39 0.82 -19.55
CA LEU A 187 11.47 0.62 -18.09
C LEU A 187 12.89 0.27 -17.66
N SER A 188 13.56 -0.66 -18.36
CA SER A 188 14.92 -1.08 -18.03
C SER A 188 15.95 0.05 -18.04
N ASN A 189 15.64 1.17 -18.69
CA ASN A 189 16.47 2.39 -18.76
C ASN A 189 16.03 3.50 -17.78
N HIS A 190 14.87 3.34 -17.11
CA HIS A 190 14.24 4.38 -16.31
C HIS A 190 13.85 3.94 -14.90
N ILE A 191 14.42 2.87 -14.38
CA ILE A 191 14.11 2.33 -13.04
C ILE A 191 14.30 3.36 -11.91
N GLU A 192 13.47 3.28 -10.87
CA GLU A 192 13.31 4.34 -9.86
C GLU A 192 14.28 4.23 -8.66
N LYS A 193 15.57 4.00 -8.91
CA LYS A 193 16.64 3.99 -7.89
C LYS A 193 16.79 5.32 -7.14
N ASP A 194 16.22 6.39 -7.65
CA ASP A 194 16.17 7.69 -6.98
C ASP A 194 15.04 7.79 -5.96
N ILE A 195 14.04 6.88 -6.03
CA ILE A 195 12.92 6.77 -5.09
C ILE A 195 13.18 5.63 -4.13
N LEU A 196 13.42 4.39 -4.64
CA LEU A 196 13.51 3.13 -3.88
C LEU A 196 12.16 2.70 -3.30
N GLY A 197 12.17 1.73 -2.37
CA GLY A 197 10.96 1.20 -1.74
C GLY A 197 10.03 0.55 -2.74
N ASN A 198 8.74 0.62 -2.50
CA ASN A 198 7.71 -0.01 -3.32
C ASN A 198 7.83 0.31 -4.82
N HIS A 199 8.33 1.49 -5.23
CA HIS A 199 8.55 1.83 -6.63
C HIS A 199 9.65 0.98 -7.26
N TYR A 200 10.81 0.89 -6.61
CA TYR A 200 11.92 0.10 -7.12
C TYR A 200 11.63 -1.40 -7.06
N PHE A 201 10.90 -1.84 -6.05
CA PHE A 201 10.41 -3.21 -5.96
C PHE A 201 9.53 -3.57 -7.16
N GLU A 202 8.57 -2.70 -7.53
CA GLU A 202 7.69 -2.90 -8.69
C GLU A 202 8.46 -2.92 -10.01
N ASP A 203 9.43 -1.99 -10.21
CA ASP A 203 10.34 -2.03 -11.35
C ASP A 203 11.00 -3.41 -11.50
N LEU A 204 11.61 -3.91 -10.42
CA LEU A 204 12.34 -5.18 -10.43
C LEU A 204 11.43 -6.38 -10.65
N LYS A 205 10.25 -6.40 -10.01
CA LYS A 205 9.19 -7.40 -10.26
C LYS A 205 8.88 -7.48 -11.75
N THR A 206 8.61 -6.33 -12.35
CA THR A 206 8.20 -6.25 -13.76
C THR A 206 9.33 -6.68 -14.70
N LEU A 207 10.57 -6.27 -14.40
CA LEU A 207 11.73 -6.73 -15.16
C LEU A 207 11.88 -8.26 -15.11
N VAL A 208 11.63 -8.91 -13.98
CA VAL A 208 11.67 -10.39 -13.86
C VAL A 208 10.54 -11.02 -14.69
N LEU A 209 9.29 -10.52 -14.58
CA LEU A 209 8.17 -11.06 -15.33
C LEU A 209 8.34 -10.91 -16.85
N CYS A 210 8.78 -9.74 -17.32
CA CYS A 210 9.09 -9.51 -18.74
C CYS A 210 10.23 -10.40 -19.23
N SER A 211 11.29 -10.57 -18.41
CA SER A 211 12.41 -11.44 -18.79
C SER A 211 12.00 -12.91 -18.97
N LEU A 212 11.09 -13.40 -18.13
CA LEU A 212 10.50 -14.74 -18.29
C LEU A 212 9.62 -14.80 -19.54
N PHE A 213 8.79 -13.79 -19.78
CA PHE A 213 7.88 -13.71 -20.92
C PHE A 213 8.64 -13.67 -22.25
N PHE A 214 9.71 -12.86 -22.36
CA PHE A 214 10.56 -12.76 -23.55
C PHE A 214 11.71 -13.78 -23.61
N GLN A 215 11.83 -14.66 -22.62
CA GLN A 215 12.88 -15.68 -22.51
C GLN A 215 14.31 -15.09 -22.52
N ASP A 216 14.47 -13.83 -21.99
CA ASP A 216 15.76 -13.17 -21.86
C ASP A 216 16.48 -13.64 -20.59
N SER A 217 17.33 -14.63 -20.72
CA SER A 217 18.06 -15.25 -19.61
C SER A 217 19.05 -14.29 -18.93
N THR A 218 19.64 -13.37 -19.69
CA THR A 218 20.63 -12.42 -19.20
C THR A 218 19.95 -11.38 -18.33
N MET A 219 18.84 -10.81 -18.82
CA MET A 219 18.05 -9.86 -18.08
C MET A 219 17.37 -10.50 -16.87
N LEU A 220 16.91 -11.75 -16.99
CA LEU A 220 16.35 -12.52 -15.88
C LEU A 220 17.36 -12.69 -14.75
N GLN A 221 18.60 -13.08 -15.06
CA GLN A 221 19.64 -13.24 -14.02
C GLN A 221 19.93 -11.92 -13.29
N ALA A 222 20.02 -10.82 -14.03
CA ALA A 222 20.30 -9.49 -13.47
C ALA A 222 19.13 -8.98 -12.61
N SER A 223 17.90 -9.03 -13.14
CA SER A 223 16.71 -8.55 -12.45
C SER A 223 16.36 -9.39 -11.23
N LEU A 224 16.47 -10.72 -11.31
CA LEU A 224 16.20 -11.61 -10.18
C LEU A 224 17.21 -11.41 -9.04
N LYS A 225 18.49 -11.20 -9.37
CA LYS A 225 19.51 -10.87 -8.36
C LYS A 225 19.17 -9.56 -7.63
N ALA A 226 18.76 -8.52 -8.37
CA ALA A 226 18.39 -7.25 -7.78
C ALA A 226 17.08 -7.37 -6.96
N PHE A 227 16.08 -8.08 -7.48
CA PHE A 227 14.79 -8.32 -6.79
C PHE A 227 14.99 -9.06 -5.44
N LYS A 228 15.82 -10.08 -5.41
CA LYS A 228 16.17 -10.77 -4.15
C LYS A 228 16.83 -9.84 -3.13
N ALA A 229 17.70 -8.95 -3.58
CA ALA A 229 18.35 -7.98 -2.71
C ALA A 229 17.33 -6.96 -2.14
N GLU A 230 16.38 -6.52 -2.94
CA GLU A 230 15.31 -5.60 -2.53
C GLU A 230 14.33 -6.27 -1.56
N CYS A 231 13.92 -7.50 -1.83
CA CYS A 231 13.09 -8.27 -0.88
C CYS A 231 13.78 -8.41 0.50
N LYS A 232 15.08 -8.65 0.52
CA LYS A 232 15.85 -8.73 1.76
C LYS A 232 15.94 -7.39 2.51
N GLU A 233 15.96 -6.28 1.79
CA GLU A 233 15.97 -4.92 2.36
C GLU A 233 14.59 -4.53 2.94
N GLU A 234 13.51 -4.84 2.22
CA GLU A 234 12.18 -4.30 2.50
C GLU A 234 11.34 -5.19 3.41
N ILE A 235 11.60 -6.49 3.47
CA ILE A 235 10.82 -7.40 4.30
C ILE A 235 11.55 -7.62 5.63
N LEU A 236 10.91 -7.18 6.72
CA LEU A 236 11.42 -7.30 8.07
C LEU A 236 11.43 -8.76 8.54
N SER A 237 12.16 -9.08 9.61
CA SER A 237 12.31 -10.46 10.09
C SER A 237 11.01 -11.06 10.63
N ASP A 238 10.05 -10.23 11.07
CA ASP A 238 8.70 -10.66 11.46
C ASP A 238 7.77 -10.91 10.25
N GLY A 239 8.19 -10.54 9.04
CA GLY A 239 7.48 -10.69 7.78
C GLY A 239 6.76 -9.43 7.29
N MET A 240 6.71 -8.36 8.09
CA MET A 240 6.08 -7.10 7.67
C MET A 240 6.93 -6.36 6.64
N HIS A 241 6.28 -5.69 5.69
CA HIS A 241 6.94 -4.73 4.81
C HIS A 241 7.40 -3.49 5.60
N PHE A 242 8.60 -3.00 5.35
CA PHE A 242 9.27 -1.97 6.14
C PHE A 242 8.61 -0.59 6.13
N GLU A 243 7.69 -0.31 5.18
CA GLU A 243 6.92 0.94 5.16
C GLU A 243 5.77 0.96 6.18
N LEU A 244 5.55 -0.15 6.89
CA LEU A 244 4.64 -0.28 8.03
C LEU A 244 3.17 0.07 7.72
N SER A 245 2.75 -0.05 6.47
CA SER A 245 1.36 0.07 6.06
C SER A 245 0.77 -1.31 5.75
N PRO A 246 -0.35 -1.70 6.36
CA PRO A 246 -1.01 -2.98 6.06
C PRO A 246 -1.39 -3.12 4.58
N MET A 247 -1.79 -2.04 3.92
CA MET A 247 -2.14 -2.02 2.50
C MET A 247 -0.89 -2.23 1.62
N TYR A 248 0.20 -1.47 1.85
CA TYR A 248 1.44 -1.63 1.09
C TYR A 248 2.09 -2.98 1.34
N HIS A 249 1.99 -3.53 2.55
CA HIS A 249 2.41 -4.89 2.82
C HIS A 249 1.76 -5.91 1.86
N LYS A 250 0.45 -5.81 1.63
CA LYS A 250 -0.25 -6.70 0.69
C LYS A 250 0.15 -6.44 -0.77
N ILE A 251 0.37 -5.18 -1.17
CA ILE A 251 0.82 -4.86 -2.54
C ILE A 251 2.18 -5.51 -2.82
N ILE A 252 3.13 -5.38 -1.89
CA ILE A 252 4.46 -6.00 -2.01
C ILE A 252 4.37 -7.53 -1.96
N PHE A 253 3.51 -8.08 -1.11
CA PHE A 253 3.31 -9.53 -1.03
C PHE A 253 2.66 -10.09 -2.31
N GLU A 254 1.72 -9.37 -2.92
CA GLU A 254 1.19 -9.71 -4.25
C GLU A 254 2.30 -9.77 -5.28
N GLY A 255 3.15 -8.74 -5.35
CA GLY A 255 4.29 -8.68 -6.27
C GLY A 255 5.26 -9.84 -6.09
N LEU A 256 5.60 -10.18 -4.85
CA LEU A 256 6.44 -11.34 -4.52
C LEU A 256 5.82 -12.65 -5.02
N LEU A 257 4.52 -12.87 -4.73
CA LEU A 257 3.83 -14.10 -5.17
C LEU A 257 3.74 -14.20 -6.69
N ARG A 258 3.53 -13.08 -7.41
CA ARG A 258 3.53 -13.06 -8.89
C ARG A 258 4.87 -13.53 -9.45
N VAL A 259 5.98 -13.05 -8.88
CA VAL A 259 7.34 -13.48 -9.29
C VAL A 259 7.55 -14.96 -9.00
N ILE A 260 7.27 -15.43 -7.79
CA ILE A 260 7.54 -16.83 -7.40
C ILE A 260 6.68 -17.79 -8.22
N VAL A 261 5.40 -17.49 -8.45
CA VAL A 261 4.50 -18.33 -9.28
C VAL A 261 5.00 -18.41 -10.72
N ALA A 262 5.45 -17.28 -11.30
CA ALA A 262 6.01 -17.25 -12.65
C ALA A 262 7.33 -18.03 -12.75
N LEU A 263 8.24 -17.89 -11.79
CA LEU A 263 9.50 -18.64 -11.72
C LEU A 263 9.23 -20.16 -11.64
N ARG A 264 8.35 -20.58 -10.72
CA ARG A 264 7.98 -21.99 -10.58
C ARG A 264 7.33 -22.56 -11.84
N GLY A 265 6.47 -21.78 -12.50
CA GLY A 265 5.87 -22.16 -13.78
C GLY A 265 6.90 -22.41 -14.88
N ASN A 266 8.07 -21.79 -14.79
CA ASN A 266 9.21 -21.97 -15.70
C ASN A 266 10.28 -22.95 -15.15
N GLY A 267 9.97 -23.73 -14.12
CA GLY A 267 10.87 -24.72 -13.52
C GLY A 267 12.01 -24.12 -12.67
N ILE A 268 11.94 -22.83 -12.34
CA ILE A 268 12.95 -22.14 -11.53
C ILE A 268 12.47 -22.09 -10.08
N LYS A 269 13.27 -22.61 -9.16
CA LYS A 269 12.99 -22.59 -7.72
C LYS A 269 13.95 -21.63 -7.01
N GLU A 270 13.40 -20.62 -6.32
CA GLU A 270 14.12 -19.63 -5.54
C GLU A 270 13.75 -19.74 -4.06
N THR A 271 14.46 -20.61 -3.35
CA THR A 271 14.17 -20.91 -1.93
C THR A 271 14.22 -19.68 -1.03
N GLU A 272 15.11 -18.71 -1.30
CA GLU A 272 15.19 -17.47 -0.53
C GLU A 272 13.90 -16.67 -0.60
N LEU A 273 13.29 -16.55 -1.79
CA LEU A 273 12.00 -15.86 -1.98
C LEU A 273 10.85 -16.67 -1.39
N GLU A 274 10.85 -17.99 -1.59
CA GLU A 274 9.78 -18.87 -1.07
C GLU A 274 9.71 -18.85 0.46
N ASN A 275 10.83 -18.69 1.15
CA ASN A 275 10.88 -18.59 2.60
C ASN A 275 10.20 -17.31 3.15
N LEU A 276 9.96 -16.29 2.32
CA LEU A 276 9.25 -15.08 2.71
C LEU A 276 7.74 -15.24 2.69
N ILE A 277 7.20 -16.26 2.01
CA ILE A 277 5.75 -16.43 1.81
C ILE A 277 5.03 -16.62 3.15
N GLN A 278 5.49 -17.56 3.98
CA GLN A 278 4.82 -17.85 5.26
C GLN A 278 4.80 -16.64 6.20
N PRO A 279 5.93 -15.97 6.50
CA PRO A 279 5.91 -14.82 7.41
C PRO A 279 5.09 -13.65 6.87
N MET A 280 5.10 -13.36 5.56
CA MET A 280 4.28 -12.29 4.99
C MET A 280 2.78 -12.63 5.00
N LEU A 281 2.42 -13.89 4.73
CA LEU A 281 1.03 -14.34 4.83
C LEU A 281 0.53 -14.25 6.27
N ASP A 282 1.33 -14.65 7.23
CA ASP A 282 0.99 -14.61 8.66
C ASP A 282 0.73 -13.17 9.12
N VAL A 283 1.51 -12.21 8.63
CA VAL A 283 1.32 -10.78 8.90
C VAL A 283 0.00 -10.29 8.30
N ALA A 284 -0.20 -10.47 6.99
CA ALA A 284 -1.43 -10.03 6.30
C ALA A 284 -2.68 -10.63 6.96
N TRP A 285 -2.63 -11.93 7.28
CA TRP A 285 -3.70 -12.63 7.99
C TRP A 285 -3.93 -12.07 9.39
N SER A 286 -2.87 -11.85 10.17
CA SER A 286 -3.00 -11.35 11.54
C SER A 286 -3.62 -9.97 11.62
N PHE A 287 -3.39 -9.11 10.63
CA PHE A 287 -4.08 -7.84 10.53
C PHE A 287 -5.57 -7.99 10.20
N GLU A 288 -5.94 -8.81 9.23
CA GLU A 288 -7.29 -8.82 8.65
C GLU A 288 -8.18 -9.99 9.10
N GLU A 289 -7.63 -11.04 9.72
CA GLU A 289 -8.43 -12.19 10.17
C GLU A 289 -9.61 -11.76 11.04
N GLY A 290 -10.80 -12.11 10.59
CA GLY A 290 -12.07 -11.79 11.25
C GLY A 290 -12.52 -10.34 11.10
N LEU A 291 -11.83 -9.49 10.32
CA LEU A 291 -12.22 -8.11 10.10
C LEU A 291 -12.95 -7.92 8.76
N GLU A 292 -13.89 -6.97 8.71
CA GLU A 292 -14.60 -6.58 7.49
C GLU A 292 -13.75 -5.66 6.59
N ARG A 293 -12.70 -5.03 7.14
CA ARG A 293 -11.81 -4.11 6.42
C ARG A 293 -10.38 -4.16 6.95
N ILE A 294 -9.46 -3.63 6.15
CA ILE A 294 -8.06 -3.47 6.53
C ILE A 294 -7.91 -2.40 7.63
N PRO A 295 -7.05 -2.59 8.64
CA PRO A 295 -6.74 -1.57 9.64
C PRO A 295 -6.00 -0.36 9.02
N LEU A 296 -6.37 0.85 9.45
CA LEU A 296 -5.91 2.11 8.84
C LEU A 296 -4.69 2.69 9.56
N PHE A 297 -3.52 2.08 9.38
CA PHE A 297 -2.24 2.59 9.86
C PHE A 297 -1.41 3.13 8.71
N ASN A 298 -0.78 4.29 8.90
CA ASN A 298 -0.01 4.98 7.87
C ASN A 298 -0.87 5.24 6.61
N ASP A 299 -0.28 5.29 5.40
CA ASP A 299 -1.05 5.33 4.16
C ASP A 299 -1.75 3.99 3.93
N CYS A 300 -3.00 3.92 4.33
CA CYS A 300 -3.83 2.75 4.18
C CYS A 300 -5.27 3.14 3.83
N GLY A 301 -5.89 2.38 2.94
CA GLY A 301 -7.29 2.52 2.55
C GLY A 301 -7.87 1.18 2.12
N ASN A 302 -9.18 1.02 2.30
CA ASN A 302 -9.88 -0.18 1.84
C ASN A 302 -9.89 -0.25 0.30
N ASN A 303 -10.11 -1.44 -0.24
CA ASN A 303 -10.32 -1.70 -1.68
C ASN A 303 -9.16 -1.29 -2.61
N ILE A 304 -7.94 -1.10 -2.11
CA ILE A 304 -6.75 -0.79 -2.93
C ILE A 304 -5.91 -2.04 -3.18
N ALA A 305 -5.62 -2.81 -2.15
CA ALA A 305 -4.93 -4.09 -2.27
C ALA A 305 -5.94 -5.25 -2.44
N LYS A 306 -5.48 -6.36 -3.01
CA LYS A 306 -6.29 -7.59 -3.16
C LYS A 306 -6.83 -8.09 -1.82
N SER A 307 -7.94 -8.83 -1.82
CA SER A 307 -8.54 -9.38 -0.60
C SER A 307 -7.63 -10.40 0.06
N ILE A 308 -7.64 -10.49 1.39
CA ILE A 308 -6.87 -11.50 2.13
C ILE A 308 -7.24 -12.93 1.70
N ALA A 309 -8.49 -13.15 1.28
CA ALA A 309 -8.97 -14.43 0.78
C ALA A 309 -8.19 -14.90 -0.47
N SER A 310 -7.85 -13.98 -1.39
CA SER A 310 -7.06 -14.30 -2.58
C SER A 310 -5.63 -14.72 -2.21
N PHE A 311 -4.99 -14.05 -1.24
CA PHE A 311 -3.67 -14.45 -0.74
C PHE A 311 -3.69 -15.85 -0.14
N VAL A 312 -4.63 -16.13 0.75
CA VAL A 312 -4.79 -17.46 1.38
C VAL A 312 -5.02 -18.53 0.32
N LYS A 313 -5.88 -18.26 -0.66
CA LYS A 313 -6.19 -19.18 -1.76
C LYS A 313 -4.96 -19.51 -2.60
N ILE A 314 -4.18 -18.49 -3.00
CA ILE A 314 -2.97 -18.68 -3.80
C ILE A 314 -1.90 -19.42 -2.99
N CYS A 315 -1.64 -19.00 -1.75
CA CYS A 315 -0.64 -19.65 -0.90
C CYS A 315 -0.97 -21.13 -0.65
N LYS A 316 -2.24 -21.45 -0.41
CA LYS A 316 -2.69 -22.84 -0.25
C LYS A 316 -2.56 -23.65 -1.54
N LYS A 317 -2.99 -23.08 -2.68
CA LYS A 317 -3.02 -23.76 -3.98
C LYS A 317 -1.63 -24.00 -4.55
N GLU A 318 -0.75 -23.01 -4.47
CA GLU A 318 0.54 -23.02 -5.14
C GLU A 318 1.69 -23.54 -4.26
N PHE A 319 1.53 -23.44 -2.93
CA PHE A 319 2.63 -23.71 -1.98
C PHE A 319 2.23 -24.63 -0.82
N GLU A 320 0.96 -25.00 -0.70
CA GLU A 320 0.41 -25.78 0.44
C GLU A 320 0.57 -25.05 1.79
N ILE A 321 0.68 -23.71 1.75
CA ILE A 321 0.85 -22.84 2.91
C ILE A 321 -0.51 -22.32 3.39
N THR A 322 -0.73 -22.38 4.72
CA THR A 322 -1.88 -21.78 5.41
C THR A 322 -1.39 -20.74 6.42
N PRO A 323 -2.17 -19.66 6.66
CA PRO A 323 -1.74 -18.62 7.57
C PRO A 323 -1.81 -19.05 9.04
N HIS A 324 -0.93 -18.44 9.86
CA HIS A 324 -0.96 -18.53 11.32
C HIS A 324 -1.13 -17.14 11.91
N PHE A 325 -1.95 -17.03 12.95
CA PHE A 325 -2.11 -15.76 13.67
C PHE A 325 -0.89 -15.45 14.52
N LYS A 326 -0.38 -14.22 14.40
CA LYS A 326 0.71 -13.66 15.21
C LYS A 326 0.20 -12.44 15.99
N SER A 327 0.27 -12.50 17.32
CA SER A 327 -0.08 -11.38 18.21
C SER A 327 1.06 -10.39 18.42
N ASN A 328 2.26 -10.71 17.95
CA ASN A 328 3.49 -9.98 18.23
C ASN A 328 4.35 -9.87 16.96
N LEU A 329 4.48 -8.66 16.46
CA LEU A 329 5.31 -8.31 15.31
C LEU A 329 6.35 -7.30 15.81
N GLU A 330 7.44 -7.81 16.41
CA GLU A 330 8.40 -7.00 17.19
C GLU A 330 9.21 -6.03 16.33
N ASP A 331 9.64 -6.48 15.14
CA ASP A 331 10.49 -5.64 14.28
C ASP A 331 9.72 -4.52 13.62
N SER A 332 8.47 -4.75 13.26
CA SER A 332 7.56 -3.73 12.74
C SER A 332 6.90 -2.89 13.84
N GLY A 333 6.83 -3.43 15.06
CA GLY A 333 6.25 -2.74 16.22
C GLY A 333 4.74 -2.85 16.31
N PHE A 334 4.09 -3.80 15.63
CA PHE A 334 2.66 -4.02 15.77
C PHE A 334 2.34 -5.11 16.79
N TYR A 335 1.32 -4.81 17.64
CA TYR A 335 0.88 -5.72 18.69
C TYR A 335 -0.63 -5.90 18.61
N ILE A 336 -1.09 -7.17 18.56
CA ILE A 336 -2.49 -7.52 18.34
C ILE A 336 -3.01 -8.25 19.57
N TYR A 337 -4.11 -7.75 20.11
CA TYR A 337 -4.83 -8.31 21.24
C TYR A 337 -6.21 -8.81 20.78
N LYS A 338 -6.60 -10.02 21.20
CA LYS A 338 -7.90 -10.62 20.90
C LYS A 338 -8.49 -11.16 22.18
N TRP A 339 -9.73 -10.81 22.48
CA TRP A 339 -10.50 -11.35 23.59
C TRP A 339 -11.97 -11.30 23.23
N ASP A 340 -12.72 -12.34 23.60
CA ASP A 340 -14.12 -12.52 23.23
C ASP A 340 -14.34 -12.22 21.72
N ASN A 341 -15.17 -11.24 21.39
CA ASN A 341 -15.42 -10.76 20.03
C ASN A 341 -14.68 -9.44 19.70
N TRP A 342 -13.70 -9.05 20.51
CA TRP A 342 -12.91 -7.86 20.34
C TRP A 342 -11.53 -8.15 19.76
N LYS A 343 -11.06 -7.24 18.92
CA LYS A 343 -9.68 -7.24 18.40
C LYS A 343 -9.13 -5.81 18.47
N MET A 344 -7.97 -5.66 19.08
CA MET A 344 -7.25 -4.38 19.12
C MET A 344 -5.88 -4.55 18.48
N ILE A 345 -5.52 -3.61 17.61
CA ILE A 345 -4.21 -3.54 16.98
C ILE A 345 -3.54 -2.25 17.44
N VAL A 346 -2.34 -2.35 18.00
CA VAL A 346 -1.56 -1.22 18.54
C VAL A 346 -0.32 -1.04 17.67
N ASP A 347 -0.09 0.21 17.24
CA ASP A 347 1.14 0.62 16.54
C ASP A 347 2.15 1.18 17.55
N ALA A 348 3.23 0.47 17.79
CA ALA A 348 4.42 0.93 18.49
C ALA A 348 5.65 0.97 17.55
N GLY A 349 5.41 1.04 16.25
CA GLY A 349 6.42 1.06 15.19
C GLY A 349 7.18 2.39 15.12
N GLN A 350 8.26 2.37 14.38
CA GLN A 350 9.02 3.56 14.01
C GLN A 350 8.34 4.28 12.83
N VAL A 351 8.88 5.43 12.41
CA VAL A 351 8.37 6.21 11.27
C VAL A 351 8.69 5.52 9.91
N GLY A 352 8.69 4.20 9.85
CA GLY A 352 9.06 3.44 8.66
C GLY A 352 10.54 3.55 8.29
N PRO A 353 10.93 3.22 7.04
CA PRO A 353 12.32 3.18 6.63
C PRO A 353 12.97 4.57 6.67
N SER A 354 14.25 4.61 7.08
CA SER A 354 14.93 5.87 7.34
C SER A 354 15.08 6.76 6.09
N TYR A 355 15.21 6.18 4.92
CA TYR A 355 15.51 6.90 3.67
C TYR A 355 14.28 7.14 2.77
N ILE A 356 13.14 6.48 3.07
CA ILE A 356 11.89 6.61 2.31
C ILE A 356 10.63 6.52 3.20
N PRO A 357 10.39 7.48 4.12
CA PRO A 357 9.20 7.48 4.99
C PRO A 357 7.99 8.11 4.26
N GLY A 358 7.80 7.78 2.99
CA GLY A 358 6.80 8.42 2.12
C GLY A 358 5.38 8.20 2.61
N HIS A 359 5.11 7.02 3.11
CA HIS A 359 3.79 6.59 3.57
C HIS A 359 3.53 6.80 5.06
N ALA A 360 4.53 7.27 5.82
CA ALA A 360 4.41 7.45 7.26
C ALA A 360 3.47 8.60 7.66
N HIS A 361 2.73 8.38 8.73
CA HIS A 361 1.91 9.35 9.45
C HIS A 361 2.50 9.70 10.82
N CYS A 362 1.84 10.59 11.56
CA CYS A 362 2.10 10.84 12.97
C CYS A 362 1.16 9.97 13.83
N ASP A 363 1.18 8.67 13.61
CA ASP A 363 0.26 7.67 14.17
C ASP A 363 0.91 6.79 15.25
N ALA A 364 2.15 7.07 15.61
CA ALA A 364 2.88 6.29 16.61
C ALA A 364 2.13 6.22 17.95
N MET A 365 2.10 5.02 18.55
CA MET A 365 1.31 4.65 19.73
C MET A 365 -0.21 4.78 19.53
N SER A 366 -0.69 4.83 18.28
CA SER A 366 -2.12 4.73 18.01
C SER A 366 -2.61 3.28 18.09
N PHE A 367 -3.91 3.11 18.10
CA PHE A 367 -4.53 1.79 18.04
C PHE A 367 -5.84 1.85 17.27
N GLU A 368 -6.26 0.71 16.74
CA GLU A 368 -7.62 0.48 16.25
C GLU A 368 -8.30 -0.62 17.05
N LEU A 369 -9.61 -0.47 17.27
CA LEU A 369 -10.44 -1.42 18.01
C LEU A 369 -11.62 -1.87 17.16
N PHE A 370 -11.83 -3.18 17.12
CA PHE A 370 -12.89 -3.83 16.37
C PHE A 370 -13.74 -4.71 17.29
N LYS A 371 -15.05 -4.78 17.02
CA LYS A 371 -16.00 -5.72 17.63
C LYS A 371 -16.70 -6.51 16.52
N ASP A 372 -16.74 -7.83 16.61
CA ASP A 372 -17.33 -8.70 15.59
C ASP A 372 -16.83 -8.38 14.16
N GLY A 373 -15.56 -8.01 14.03
CA GLY A 373 -14.93 -7.63 12.76
C GLY A 373 -15.18 -6.20 12.30
N LYS A 374 -16.08 -5.45 12.94
CA LYS A 374 -16.45 -4.07 12.59
C LYS A 374 -15.60 -3.06 13.36
N PRO A 375 -15.17 -1.97 12.73
CA PRO A 375 -14.42 -0.93 13.40
C PRO A 375 -15.29 -0.20 14.44
N VAL A 376 -14.71 0.06 15.61
CA VAL A 376 -15.34 0.81 16.71
C VAL A 376 -14.55 2.08 17.01
N ILE A 377 -13.23 1.96 17.18
CA ILE A 377 -12.28 3.06 17.27
C ILE A 377 -11.28 2.89 16.13
N THR A 378 -11.13 3.90 15.28
CA THR A 378 -10.33 3.80 14.06
C THR A 378 -9.52 5.07 13.79
N ASN A 379 -8.40 4.97 13.11
CA ASN A 379 -7.68 6.12 12.56
C ASN A 379 -8.43 6.70 11.36
N CYS A 380 -8.11 7.96 10.97
CA CYS A 380 -8.87 8.65 9.93
C CYS A 380 -8.60 8.15 8.50
N GLY A 381 -7.59 7.28 8.29
CA GLY A 381 -7.26 6.72 6.99
C GLY A 381 -6.53 7.68 6.05
N THR A 382 -6.72 7.51 4.73
CA THR A 382 -6.03 8.30 3.70
C THR A 382 -6.97 8.63 2.56
N TYR A 383 -7.21 9.93 2.33
CA TYR A 383 -8.04 10.39 1.21
C TYR A 383 -7.30 10.38 -0.13
N GLY A 384 -6.02 10.79 -0.12
CA GLY A 384 -5.19 10.90 -1.32
C GLY A 384 -3.83 11.51 -1.01
N TYR A 385 -2.99 11.67 -2.04
CA TYR A 385 -1.60 12.08 -1.85
C TYR A 385 -1.33 13.55 -2.19
N GLN A 386 -1.77 14.02 -3.35
CA GLN A 386 -1.50 15.36 -3.86
C GLN A 386 -2.74 16.24 -3.76
N CYS A 387 -3.28 16.34 -2.55
CA CYS A 387 -4.49 17.08 -2.21
C CYS A 387 -4.27 17.94 -0.96
N GLU A 388 -5.17 18.88 -0.69
CA GLU A 388 -5.10 19.80 0.46
C GLU A 388 -5.25 19.04 1.78
N GLU A 389 -6.07 18.00 1.82
CA GLU A 389 -6.38 17.18 2.98
C GLU A 389 -5.18 16.32 3.43
N ARG A 390 -4.17 16.12 2.59
CA ARG A 390 -3.03 15.24 2.86
C ARG A 390 -2.37 15.51 4.20
N GLN A 391 -2.19 16.78 4.57
CA GLN A 391 -1.52 17.14 5.83
C GLN A 391 -2.40 16.83 7.05
N PHE A 392 -3.72 16.96 6.92
CA PHE A 392 -4.66 16.57 7.97
C PHE A 392 -4.57 15.07 8.24
N PHE A 393 -4.74 14.22 7.22
CA PHE A 393 -4.74 12.76 7.39
C PHE A 393 -3.41 12.20 7.92
N ARG A 394 -2.29 12.90 7.70
CA ARG A 394 -0.97 12.55 8.27
C ARG A 394 -0.70 13.13 9.65
N SER A 395 -1.56 13.98 10.19
CA SER A 395 -1.34 14.66 11.46
C SER A 395 -1.59 13.74 12.66
N THR A 396 -1.00 14.07 13.80
CA THR A 396 -1.24 13.36 15.08
C THR A 396 -2.73 13.36 15.45
N MET A 397 -3.44 14.42 15.08
CA MET A 397 -4.85 14.60 15.42
C MET A 397 -5.81 13.70 14.65
N SER A 398 -5.37 13.08 13.58
CA SER A 398 -6.15 12.13 12.77
C SER A 398 -6.00 10.69 13.24
N HIS A 399 -5.36 10.47 14.39
CA HIS A 399 -5.07 9.14 14.92
C HIS A 399 -5.43 9.01 16.40
N ASN A 400 -5.66 7.78 16.84
CA ASN A 400 -6.00 7.45 18.24
C ASN A 400 -4.75 7.49 19.12
N THR A 401 -4.11 8.63 19.18
CA THR A 401 -2.83 8.83 19.86
C THR A 401 -2.80 10.14 20.65
N VAL A 402 -1.64 10.59 21.05
CA VAL A 402 -1.45 11.74 21.91
C VAL A 402 -0.44 12.73 21.34
N MET A 403 -0.78 14.02 21.44
CA MET A 403 0.05 15.15 21.06
C MET A 403 0.55 15.89 22.30
N VAL A 404 1.77 16.39 22.30
CA VAL A 404 2.40 17.13 23.41
C VAL A 404 2.57 18.60 23.04
N ASP A 405 2.06 19.53 23.90
CA ASP A 405 2.16 21.00 23.71
C ASP A 405 1.71 21.48 22.30
N GLY A 406 0.75 20.79 21.66
CA GLY A 406 0.27 21.14 20.32
C GLY A 406 1.29 20.89 19.19
N VAL A 407 2.29 20.03 19.43
CA VAL A 407 3.34 19.70 18.46
C VAL A 407 3.11 18.31 17.87
N GLU A 408 3.16 18.20 16.55
CA GLU A 408 3.12 16.92 15.83
C GLU A 408 4.24 15.97 16.31
N GLN A 409 3.97 14.67 16.37
CA GLN A 409 4.96 13.66 16.77
C GLN A 409 6.19 13.69 15.86
N SER A 410 5.97 13.79 14.55
CA SER A 410 6.99 13.91 13.51
C SER A 410 6.72 15.12 12.63
N GLN A 411 7.73 15.59 11.89
CA GLN A 411 7.58 16.73 10.98
C GLN A 411 7.27 16.24 9.55
N CYS A 412 6.02 15.85 9.31
CA CYS A 412 5.52 15.53 7.99
C CYS A 412 5.34 16.81 7.16
N TRP A 413 5.71 16.76 5.86
CA TRP A 413 5.56 17.89 4.96
C TRP A 413 5.52 17.46 3.50
N GLY A 414 4.85 18.24 2.64
CA GLY A 414 4.55 17.80 1.28
C GLY A 414 3.79 16.47 1.27
N ALA A 415 3.68 15.84 0.13
CA ALA A 415 2.91 14.60 0.01
C ALA A 415 3.60 13.40 0.70
N PHE A 416 4.97 13.30 0.62
CA PHE A 416 5.71 12.08 0.94
C PHE A 416 6.99 12.31 1.78
N ARG A 417 7.06 13.39 2.56
CA ARG A 417 8.31 13.74 3.25
C ARG A 417 8.13 13.81 4.75
N VAL A 418 9.15 13.34 5.48
CA VAL A 418 9.28 13.48 6.94
C VAL A 418 10.67 13.99 7.27
N ALA A 419 10.74 15.13 7.96
CA ALA A 419 12.00 15.76 8.35
C ALA A 419 12.46 15.28 9.72
N LYS A 420 12.04 15.94 10.80
CA LYS A 420 12.30 15.46 12.18
C LYS A 420 11.32 14.36 12.53
N ARG A 421 11.82 13.31 13.16
CA ARG A 421 11.05 12.10 13.44
C ARG A 421 10.94 11.84 14.91
N CYS A 422 9.80 11.28 15.33
CA CYS A 422 9.66 10.64 16.61
C CYS A 422 10.43 9.30 16.62
N SER A 423 10.59 8.75 17.78
CA SER A 423 11.02 7.37 17.99
C SER A 423 10.18 6.73 19.08
N VAL A 424 9.85 5.46 18.92
CA VAL A 424 9.03 4.68 19.85
C VAL A 424 9.83 3.50 20.38
N ARG A 425 9.56 3.12 21.60
CA ARG A 425 10.02 1.85 22.18
C ARG A 425 8.96 1.27 23.11
N VAL A 426 8.83 -0.03 23.10
CA VAL A 426 8.02 -0.77 24.08
C VAL A 426 8.85 -0.96 25.34
N LEU A 427 8.35 -0.47 26.46
CA LEU A 427 9.01 -0.60 27.78
C LEU A 427 8.64 -1.91 28.46
N SER A 428 7.38 -2.32 28.35
CA SER A 428 6.88 -3.60 28.82
C SER A 428 5.61 -4.00 28.08
N ARG A 429 5.40 -5.31 27.94
CA ARG A 429 4.20 -5.90 27.37
C ARG A 429 3.87 -7.22 28.05
N ASN A 430 2.58 -7.50 28.18
CA ASN A 430 2.04 -8.80 28.55
C ASN A 430 0.72 -9.08 27.79
N GLU A 431 0.00 -10.12 28.15
CA GLU A 431 -1.24 -10.52 27.48
C GLU A 431 -2.35 -9.45 27.53
N ASN A 432 -2.34 -8.56 28.52
CA ASN A 432 -3.41 -7.60 28.79
C ASN A 432 -2.93 -6.14 28.88
N ALA A 433 -1.66 -5.87 28.63
CA ALA A 433 -1.15 -4.49 28.73
C ALA A 433 0.07 -4.27 27.85
N ILE A 434 0.24 -3.01 27.42
CA ILE A 434 1.43 -2.51 26.76
C ILE A 434 1.78 -1.13 27.30
N LEU A 435 3.06 -0.94 27.66
CA LEU A 435 3.61 0.36 28.03
C LEU A 435 4.64 0.77 26.98
N MET A 436 4.42 1.93 26.39
CA MET A 436 5.23 2.48 25.30
C MET A 436 5.80 3.84 25.71
N GLU A 437 6.98 4.16 25.22
CA GLU A 437 7.60 5.48 25.31
C GLU A 437 7.80 6.06 23.91
N LEU A 438 7.42 7.29 23.71
CA LEU A 438 7.66 8.06 22.50
C LEU A 438 8.53 9.28 22.81
N ILE A 439 9.55 9.52 21.99
CA ILE A 439 10.31 10.76 21.96
C ILE A 439 9.91 11.54 20.71
N ASP A 440 9.22 12.66 20.88
CA ASP A 440 8.71 13.45 19.76
C ASP A 440 9.80 14.25 19.02
N GLN A 441 9.43 14.95 17.95
CA GLN A 441 10.34 15.80 17.17
C GLN A 441 10.98 16.95 17.96
N LYS A 442 10.45 17.31 19.13
CA LYS A 442 10.96 18.34 20.05
C LYS A 442 11.71 17.74 21.24
N LYS A 443 11.88 16.42 21.27
CA LYS A 443 12.51 15.66 22.35
C LYS A 443 11.72 15.65 23.65
N ASN A 444 10.40 15.83 23.60
CA ASN A 444 9.55 15.52 24.73
C ASN A 444 9.45 14.00 24.88
N ILE A 445 9.49 13.51 26.12
CA ILE A 445 9.37 12.08 26.45
C ILE A 445 7.94 11.85 26.96
N LEU A 446 7.19 11.05 26.22
CA LEU A 446 5.80 10.72 26.47
C LEU A 446 5.70 9.21 26.71
N ASN A 447 4.98 8.80 27.74
CA ASN A 447 4.62 7.39 27.95
C ASN A 447 3.12 7.21 27.75
N ARG A 448 2.75 6.11 27.06
CA ARG A 448 1.38 5.62 26.94
C ARG A 448 1.32 4.20 27.48
N GLU A 449 0.42 3.96 28.42
CA GLU A 449 0.05 2.63 28.89
C GLU A 449 -1.38 2.32 28.43
N ILE A 450 -1.57 1.15 27.82
CA ILE A 450 -2.89 0.61 27.48
C ILE A 450 -3.07 -0.69 28.25
N LYS A 451 -4.12 -0.76 29.08
CA LYS A 451 -4.52 -1.95 29.84
C LYS A 451 -5.87 -2.44 29.35
N ILE A 452 -5.95 -3.73 29.08
CA ILE A 452 -7.15 -4.40 28.59
C ILE A 452 -7.73 -5.23 29.74
N GLU A 453 -8.97 -4.94 30.08
CA GLU A 453 -9.78 -5.74 30.99
C GLU A 453 -11.00 -6.29 30.23
N PRO A 454 -11.66 -7.34 30.66
CA PRO A 454 -12.76 -7.95 29.90
C PRO A 454 -13.85 -6.96 29.45
N SER A 455 -14.19 -5.98 30.28
CA SER A 455 -15.26 -5.02 30.01
C SER A 455 -14.78 -3.58 29.72
N LYS A 456 -13.48 -3.31 29.73
CA LYS A 456 -12.95 -1.95 29.50
C LYS A 456 -11.50 -1.94 29.08
N ILE A 457 -11.12 -0.85 28.44
CA ILE A 457 -9.73 -0.52 28.11
C ILE A 457 -9.37 0.76 28.88
N ILE A 458 -8.25 0.76 29.58
CA ILE A 458 -7.73 1.94 30.31
C ILE A 458 -6.49 2.43 29.56
N ILE A 459 -6.52 3.70 29.16
CA ILE A 459 -5.43 4.37 28.45
C ILE A 459 -4.88 5.45 29.36
N THR A 460 -3.59 5.40 29.66
CA THR A 460 -2.91 6.39 30.48
C THR A 460 -1.76 7.03 29.72
N ASP A 461 -1.87 8.33 29.46
CA ASP A 461 -0.83 9.13 28.80
C ASP A 461 -0.14 10.02 29.82
N THR A 462 1.18 10.05 29.85
CA THR A 462 1.96 10.87 30.78
C THR A 462 3.14 11.57 30.13
N CYS A 463 3.30 12.88 30.38
CA CYS A 463 4.47 13.66 30.02
C CYS A 463 4.70 14.77 31.01
N LYS A 464 5.83 14.75 31.73
CA LYS A 464 6.12 15.67 32.85
C LYS A 464 6.18 17.13 32.41
N ASN A 465 5.42 18.00 33.09
CA ASN A 465 5.37 19.45 32.86
C ASN A 465 4.88 19.88 31.47
N LYS A 466 4.15 19.03 30.78
CA LYS A 466 3.64 19.27 29.42
C LYS A 466 2.12 19.19 29.40
N VAL A 467 1.51 19.88 28.42
CA VAL A 467 0.10 19.73 28.09
C VAL A 467 -0.05 18.60 27.08
N LEU A 468 -0.89 17.64 27.42
CA LEU A 468 -1.23 16.51 26.56
C LEU A 468 -2.56 16.77 25.86
N LYS A 469 -2.69 16.35 24.61
CA LYS A 469 -3.95 16.22 23.89
C LYS A 469 -4.08 14.78 23.40
N THR A 470 -4.95 13.99 24.03
CA THR A 470 -5.27 12.61 23.64
C THR A 470 -6.55 12.60 22.82
N SER A 471 -6.57 11.89 21.70
CA SER A 471 -7.72 11.80 20.79
C SER A 471 -8.16 10.35 20.57
N LEU A 472 -9.48 10.13 20.49
CA LEU A 472 -10.12 8.88 20.10
C LEU A 472 -11.18 9.16 19.04
N HIS A 473 -11.11 8.43 17.92
CA HIS A 473 -12.00 8.56 16.77
C HIS A 473 -12.97 7.38 16.76
N ILE A 474 -14.27 7.67 16.89
CA ILE A 474 -15.30 6.67 17.14
C ILE A 474 -16.28 6.62 15.99
N VAL A 475 -16.45 5.43 15.41
CA VAL A 475 -17.37 5.15 14.29
C VAL A 475 -18.59 4.35 14.71
N SER A 476 -18.65 3.85 15.94
CA SER A 476 -19.71 2.97 16.44
C SER A 476 -20.11 3.32 17.87
N ASN A 477 -21.36 3.04 18.23
CA ASN A 477 -21.89 3.22 19.60
C ASN A 477 -21.61 2.02 20.52
N GLU A 478 -20.75 1.09 20.12
CA GLU A 478 -20.40 -0.12 20.87
C GLU A 478 -19.51 0.14 22.08
N VAL A 479 -19.12 1.38 22.30
CA VAL A 479 -18.30 1.78 23.44
C VAL A 479 -18.86 3.02 24.14
N ASN A 480 -18.69 3.06 25.48
CA ASN A 480 -18.93 4.25 26.28
C ASN A 480 -17.60 4.77 26.84
N ILE A 481 -17.34 6.04 26.67
CA ILE A 481 -16.10 6.65 27.13
C ILE A 481 -16.33 7.39 28.45
N ASN A 482 -15.51 7.07 29.43
CA ASN A 482 -15.47 7.78 30.71
C ASN A 482 -14.04 8.26 30.99
N SER A 483 -13.96 9.41 31.58
CA SER A 483 -12.70 10.01 32.02
C SER A 483 -13.01 10.93 33.19
N ALA A 484 -12.05 11.10 34.10
CA ALA A 484 -12.16 12.05 35.21
C ALA A 484 -12.43 13.49 34.72
N MET A 485 -12.09 13.80 33.50
CA MET A 485 -12.33 15.10 32.86
C MET A 485 -13.28 14.92 31.67
N LYS A 486 -14.24 15.86 31.51
CA LYS A 486 -15.17 15.85 30.37
C LYS A 486 -14.40 16.06 29.06
N PRO A 487 -14.59 15.20 28.03
CA PRO A 487 -13.99 15.40 26.73
C PRO A 487 -14.59 16.59 25.98
N VAL A 488 -13.83 17.16 25.08
CA VAL A 488 -14.36 17.94 23.96
C VAL A 488 -14.74 16.96 22.86
N ILE A 489 -15.92 17.17 22.28
CA ILE A 489 -16.44 16.31 21.21
C ILE A 489 -16.54 17.15 19.94
N GLU A 490 -15.94 16.67 18.86
CA GLU A 490 -15.92 17.32 17.55
C GLU A 490 -16.23 16.29 16.45
N VAL A 491 -16.56 16.79 15.26
CA VAL A 491 -16.68 16.00 14.05
C VAL A 491 -15.48 16.34 13.17
N GLN A 492 -14.79 15.31 12.68
CA GLN A 492 -13.63 15.45 11.81
C GLN A 492 -13.81 14.64 10.51
N GLN A 493 -12.91 14.84 9.56
CA GLN A 493 -12.86 14.09 8.31
C GLN A 493 -12.37 12.65 8.57
N TYR A 494 -12.98 11.71 7.85
CA TYR A 494 -12.66 10.29 7.87
C TYR A 494 -12.63 9.77 6.43
N ALA A 495 -11.54 9.15 6.03
CA ALA A 495 -11.32 8.60 4.70
C ALA A 495 -10.94 7.12 4.78
N PRO A 496 -11.92 6.21 4.91
CA PRO A 496 -11.66 4.76 4.94
C PRO A 496 -11.18 4.23 3.60
N GLU A 497 -11.41 4.98 2.53
CA GLU A 497 -11.02 4.68 1.16
C GLU A 497 -10.47 5.93 0.46
N TYR A 498 -9.60 5.73 -0.50
CA TYR A 498 -9.10 6.83 -1.32
C TYR A 498 -10.24 7.45 -2.14
N GLY A 499 -10.31 8.77 -2.13
CA GLY A 499 -11.36 9.53 -2.85
C GLY A 499 -12.68 9.66 -2.09
N ILE A 500 -12.84 9.06 -0.91
CA ILE A 500 -14.02 9.23 -0.04
C ILE A 500 -13.67 10.04 1.19
N ILE A 501 -14.48 11.04 1.51
CA ILE A 501 -14.49 11.71 2.82
C ILE A 501 -15.87 11.54 3.43
N SER A 502 -15.90 11.08 4.64
CA SER A 502 -17.06 11.05 5.53
C SER A 502 -16.73 11.71 6.87
N ASN A 503 -17.66 11.70 7.80
CA ASN A 503 -17.51 12.29 9.11
C ASN A 503 -17.27 11.21 10.17
N ILE A 504 -16.40 11.53 11.14
CA ILE A 504 -16.14 10.72 12.33
C ILE A 504 -16.27 11.56 13.60
N THR A 505 -16.80 10.98 14.67
CA THR A 505 -16.86 11.65 15.96
C THR A 505 -15.54 11.48 16.70
N VAL A 506 -14.96 12.59 17.13
CA VAL A 506 -13.70 12.62 17.87
C VAL A 506 -13.89 13.13 19.27
N TYR A 507 -13.43 12.34 20.22
CA TYR A 507 -13.32 12.73 21.63
C TYR A 507 -11.88 13.10 21.92
N TYR A 508 -11.64 14.28 22.51
CA TYR A 508 -10.29 14.60 22.95
C TYR A 508 -10.27 15.29 24.32
N TRP A 509 -9.15 15.11 24.98
CA TRP A 509 -8.87 15.67 26.31
C TRP A 509 -7.62 16.53 26.27
N LEU A 510 -7.63 17.63 27.02
CA LEU A 510 -6.49 18.52 27.18
C LEU A 510 -6.16 18.60 28.68
N GLN A 511 -5.00 18.09 29.10
CA GLN A 511 -4.59 18.13 30.49
C GLN A 511 -3.07 18.17 30.62
N LYS A 512 -2.59 18.81 31.72
CA LYS A 512 -1.16 18.85 32.04
C LYS A 512 -0.75 17.56 32.76
N ASN A 513 0.41 17.04 32.41
CA ASN A 513 1.13 15.90 32.97
C ASN A 513 0.52 14.52 32.73
N LYS A 514 -0.77 14.31 32.88
CA LYS A 514 -1.42 12.99 32.77
C LYS A 514 -2.83 13.13 32.24
N ILE A 515 -3.19 12.23 31.31
CA ILE A 515 -4.58 11.96 30.90
C ILE A 515 -4.83 10.47 31.14
N GLU A 516 -5.97 10.14 31.76
CA GLU A 516 -6.45 8.78 31.89
C GLU A 516 -7.86 8.69 31.34
N THR A 517 -8.04 7.78 30.38
CA THR A 517 -9.30 7.57 29.67
C THR A 517 -9.69 6.09 29.81
N THR A 518 -10.93 5.84 30.18
CA THR A 518 -11.51 4.51 30.24
C THR A 518 -12.54 4.35 29.11
N VAL A 519 -12.34 3.36 28.26
CA VAL A 519 -13.27 2.94 27.22
C VAL A 519 -14.01 1.72 27.76
N TYR A 520 -15.29 1.85 28.08
CA TYR A 520 -16.14 0.73 28.47
C TYR A 520 -16.66 0.04 27.20
N LEU A 521 -16.52 -1.26 27.19
CA LEU A 521 -16.92 -2.12 26.06
C LEU A 521 -18.39 -2.51 26.23
N GLY A 522 -19.18 -2.38 25.15
CA GLY A 522 -20.56 -2.87 25.11
C GLY A 522 -20.61 -4.41 25.12
N GLU A 523 -21.66 -4.96 25.72
CA GLU A 523 -21.92 -6.41 25.73
C GLU A 523 -22.09 -6.98 24.32
#